data_7f6e4c229bc5794bdc1d553833941428
#
_entry.id   7f6e4c229bc5794bdc1d553833941428
#
_cell.length_a   1.000
_cell.length_b   1.000
_cell.length_c   1.000
_cell.angle_alpha   90.00
_cell.angle_beta   90.00
_cell.angle_gamma   90.00
#
_symmetry.space_group_name_H-M   'P 1'
#
loop_
_entity.id
_entity.type
_entity.pdbx_description
1 polymer ?
#
loop_
_entity_poly.entity_id
_entity_poly.type
_entity_poly.pdbx_seq_one_letter_code
_entity_poly.pdbx_strand_id
1 'polypeptide(L)'
;PFALEGVRDISGAEPGLYWDGGITDYHFDMPFHAGRELVLYPHFSAAVIPGWFDKKLPWRRANPRHFHNVVLVTPSREFVADLSYGKIPDRSDFQNLDYDSRLAYWQEVLDKSKLIADEFAHIVDTGNGIDNILRFEDKPR
;
A
#
# COMPACT_ATOMS: atom_id res chain seq x y z
N PRO A 1 -0.65 15.36 0.43
CA PRO A 1 -1.57 16.01 -0.53
C PRO A 1 -1.00 17.32 -0.99
N PHE A 2 -1.16 17.63 -2.28
CA PHE A 2 -0.69 18.90 -2.84
C PHE A 2 -1.61 20.08 -2.54
N ALA A 3 -2.86 19.80 -2.18
CA ALA A 3 -3.83 20.83 -1.88
C ALA A 3 -4.16 20.83 -0.39
N LEU A 4 -3.58 21.78 0.34
CA LEU A 4 -4.02 22.16 1.67
C LEU A 4 -5.23 23.12 1.59
N GLU A 5 -5.49 23.66 0.41
CA GLU A 5 -6.67 24.48 0.13
C GLU A 5 -7.76 23.61 -0.52
N GLY A 6 -8.97 23.72 0.00
CA GLY A 6 -10.10 23.02 -0.59
C GLY A 6 -10.53 23.67 -1.91
N VAL A 7 -10.94 22.84 -2.85
CA VAL A 7 -11.46 23.27 -4.15
C VAL A 7 -12.96 23.48 -4.06
N ARG A 8 -13.47 24.60 -4.62
CA ARG A 8 -14.90 24.92 -4.74
C ARG A 8 -15.32 24.88 -6.21
N ASP A 9 -16.61 24.88 -6.41
CA ASP A 9 -17.22 25.05 -7.74
C ASP A 9 -16.78 23.98 -8.76
N ILE A 10 -16.74 22.73 -8.32
CA ILE A 10 -16.46 21.59 -9.20
C ILE A 10 -17.70 21.32 -10.06
N SER A 11 -17.53 21.37 -11.39
CA SER A 11 -18.64 21.11 -12.31
C SER A 11 -19.21 19.71 -12.12
N GLY A 12 -20.53 19.63 -11.93
CA GLY A 12 -21.26 18.36 -11.74
C GLY A 12 -21.21 17.81 -10.30
N ALA A 13 -20.58 18.50 -9.38
CA ALA A 13 -20.57 18.15 -7.96
C ALA A 13 -21.54 19.02 -7.15
N GLU A 14 -22.02 18.50 -6.02
CA GLU A 14 -22.83 19.29 -5.08
C GLU A 14 -22.02 20.50 -4.54
N PRO A 15 -22.69 21.61 -4.20
CA PRO A 15 -22.01 22.75 -3.61
C PRO A 15 -21.27 22.36 -2.33
N GLY A 16 -19.97 22.64 -2.27
CA GLY A 16 -19.16 22.25 -1.13
C GLY A 16 -17.70 22.65 -1.23
N LEU A 17 -16.94 22.28 -0.21
CA LEU A 17 -15.50 22.38 -0.17
C LEU A 17 -14.91 20.98 -0.30
N TYR A 18 -14.16 20.76 -1.36
CA TYR A 18 -13.60 19.45 -1.71
C TYR A 18 -12.10 19.42 -1.41
N TRP A 19 -11.68 18.29 -0.89
CA TRP A 19 -10.29 18.02 -0.52
C TRP A 19 -9.83 16.72 -1.17
N ASP A 20 -8.52 16.51 -1.25
CA ASP A 20 -7.96 15.22 -1.62
C ASP A 20 -8.44 14.14 -0.64
N GLY A 21 -9.06 13.08 -1.19
CA GLY A 21 -9.60 11.96 -0.41
C GLY A 21 -8.54 11.25 0.43
N GLY A 22 -7.27 11.27 0.00
CA GLY A 22 -6.16 10.72 0.76
C GLY A 22 -5.93 11.36 2.14
N ILE A 23 -6.56 12.50 2.42
CA ILE A 23 -6.53 13.10 3.76
C ILE A 23 -7.15 12.15 4.79
N THR A 24 -8.27 11.51 4.44
CA THR A 24 -9.03 10.60 5.30
C THR A 24 -8.91 9.13 4.90
N ASP A 25 -8.75 8.86 3.59
CA ASP A 25 -8.67 7.52 3.01
C ASP A 25 -7.35 7.35 2.26
N TYR A 26 -6.23 7.47 2.98
CA TYR A 26 -4.90 7.33 2.41
C TYR A 26 -4.59 5.88 2.02
N HIS A 27 -4.90 4.93 2.92
CA HIS A 27 -4.96 3.50 2.65
C HIS A 27 -6.36 3.01 3.04
N PHE A 28 -6.89 2.04 2.32
CA PHE A 28 -8.21 1.51 2.63
C PHE A 28 -8.24 0.82 4.00
N ASP A 29 -8.94 1.43 4.93
CA ASP A 29 -9.24 0.92 6.26
C ASP A 29 -10.75 0.87 6.45
N MET A 30 -11.40 -0.09 5.81
CA MET A 30 -12.84 -0.25 5.80
C MET A 30 -13.23 -1.73 5.86
N PRO A 31 -14.42 -2.08 6.37
CA PRO A 31 -14.90 -3.45 6.30
C PRO A 31 -15.10 -3.87 4.85
N PHE A 32 -14.44 -4.95 4.44
CA PHE A 32 -14.62 -5.53 3.12
C PHE A 32 -15.72 -6.58 3.16
N HIS A 33 -16.85 -6.29 2.51
CA HIS A 33 -18.04 -7.15 2.49
C HIS A 33 -17.93 -8.22 1.39
N ALA A 34 -17.07 -9.21 1.60
CA ALA A 34 -16.86 -10.32 0.67
C ALA A 34 -17.56 -11.63 1.09
N GLY A 35 -18.51 -11.57 2.03
CA GLY A 35 -19.19 -12.76 2.54
C GLY A 35 -18.23 -13.72 3.24
N ARG A 36 -18.07 -14.94 2.70
CA ARG A 36 -17.11 -15.94 3.18
C ARG A 36 -15.78 -15.93 2.42
N GLU A 37 -15.65 -15.09 1.42
CA GLU A 37 -14.47 -15.03 0.56
C GLU A 37 -13.37 -14.16 1.15
N LEU A 38 -12.15 -14.40 0.69
CA LEU A 38 -10.99 -13.57 1.05
C LEU A 38 -10.86 -12.41 0.06
N VAL A 39 -10.37 -11.29 0.56
CA VAL A 39 -10.02 -10.12 -0.22
C VAL A 39 -8.51 -10.05 -0.34
N LEU A 40 -8.00 -10.12 -1.56
CA LEU A 40 -6.58 -9.87 -1.83
C LEU A 40 -6.32 -8.35 -1.82
N TYR A 41 -5.42 -7.91 -0.95
CA TYR A 41 -5.02 -6.52 -0.84
C TYR A 41 -3.50 -6.37 -1.09
N PRO A 42 -3.06 -6.24 -2.36
CA PRO A 42 -1.68 -5.89 -2.67
C PRO A 42 -1.37 -4.48 -2.17
N HIS A 43 -0.28 -4.33 -1.45
CA HIS A 43 0.09 -3.04 -0.88
C HIS A 43 1.61 -2.87 -0.83
N PHE A 44 2.10 -1.64 -0.99
CA PHE A 44 3.52 -1.34 -1.01
C PHE A 44 4.19 -1.36 0.37
N SER A 45 3.42 -1.42 1.43
CA SER A 45 3.89 -1.39 2.82
C SER A 45 3.08 -2.32 3.70
N ALA A 46 3.73 -2.96 4.66
CA ALA A 46 3.07 -3.75 5.68
C ALA A 46 2.23 -2.91 6.68
N ALA A 47 2.45 -1.59 6.71
CA ALA A 47 1.69 -0.68 7.57
C ALA A 47 0.54 -0.04 6.78
N VAL A 48 -0.69 -0.37 7.14
CA VAL A 48 -1.88 0.32 6.63
C VAL A 48 -2.14 1.55 7.49
N ILE A 49 -2.16 2.71 6.86
CA ILE A 49 -2.28 4.03 7.50
C ILE A 49 -3.56 4.68 7.00
N PRO A 50 -4.59 4.87 7.85
CA PRO A 50 -5.91 5.31 7.41
C PRO A 50 -5.91 6.68 6.74
N GLY A 51 -5.26 7.69 7.35
CA GLY A 51 -5.24 9.05 6.83
C GLY A 51 -3.84 9.56 6.57
N TRP A 52 -3.71 10.51 5.66
CA TRP A 52 -2.42 11.13 5.34
C TRP A 52 -1.71 11.71 6.57
N PHE A 53 -2.47 12.37 7.45
CA PHE A 53 -1.91 12.98 8.67
C PHE A 53 -1.52 11.94 9.72
N ASP A 54 -2.02 10.71 9.61
CA ASP A 54 -1.75 9.63 10.56
C ASP A 54 -0.35 9.02 10.37
N LYS A 55 0.37 9.34 9.29
CA LYS A 55 1.70 8.79 8.98
C LYS A 55 2.70 8.88 10.11
N LYS A 56 2.66 9.97 10.87
CA LYS A 56 3.58 10.23 11.98
C LYS A 56 2.99 9.88 13.35
N LEU A 57 1.79 9.31 13.37
CA LEU A 57 1.06 8.97 14.59
C LEU A 57 1.06 7.44 14.79
N PRO A 58 2.01 6.88 15.56
CA PRO A 58 2.14 5.42 15.68
C PRO A 58 0.93 4.73 16.31
N TRP A 59 0.11 5.47 17.03
CA TRP A 59 -1.16 4.98 17.60
C TRP A 59 -2.35 5.00 16.64
N ARG A 60 -2.24 5.73 15.51
CA ARG A 60 -3.24 5.77 14.45
C ARG A 60 -2.92 4.69 13.43
N ARG A 61 -3.49 3.52 13.64
CA ARG A 61 -3.34 2.35 12.77
C ARG A 61 -4.69 1.89 12.27
N ALA A 62 -4.69 1.15 11.17
CA ALA A 62 -5.87 0.50 10.65
C ALA A 62 -6.50 -0.42 11.70
N ASN A 63 -7.83 -0.49 11.68
CA ASN A 63 -8.58 -1.31 12.61
C ASN A 63 -8.45 -2.80 12.21
N PRO A 64 -7.85 -3.67 13.03
CA PRO A 64 -7.67 -5.08 12.69
C PRO A 64 -8.98 -5.82 12.36
N ARG A 65 -10.11 -5.36 12.90
CA ARG A 65 -11.42 -5.95 12.63
C ARG A 65 -11.87 -5.79 11.17
N HIS A 66 -11.35 -4.79 10.45
CA HIS A 66 -11.63 -4.59 9.03
C HIS A 66 -10.87 -5.59 8.15
N PHE A 67 -9.82 -6.21 8.70
CA PHE A 67 -8.91 -7.09 7.96
C PHE A 67 -9.11 -8.57 8.24
N HIS A 68 -10.19 -8.98 8.89
CA HIS A 68 -10.44 -10.38 9.27
C HIS A 68 -10.55 -11.34 8.08
N ASN A 69 -10.93 -10.84 6.89
CA ASN A 69 -11.02 -11.59 5.64
C ASN A 69 -10.08 -11.04 4.55
N VAL A 70 -9.05 -10.28 4.93
CA VAL A 70 -8.11 -9.66 3.99
C VAL A 70 -6.77 -10.38 4.01
N VAL A 71 -6.28 -10.75 2.84
CA VAL A 71 -4.91 -11.20 2.62
C VAL A 71 -4.10 -10.02 2.12
N LEU A 72 -3.29 -9.44 3.01
CA LEU A 72 -2.40 -8.33 2.69
C LEU A 72 -1.08 -8.87 2.14
N VAL A 73 -0.79 -8.58 0.88
CA VAL A 73 0.48 -8.96 0.22
C VAL A 73 1.36 -7.72 0.10
N THR A 74 2.56 -7.80 0.67
CA THR A 74 3.50 -6.67 0.69
C THR A 74 4.92 -7.12 0.41
N PRO A 75 5.79 -6.26 -0.17
CA PRO A 75 7.20 -6.59 -0.29
C PRO A 75 7.83 -6.79 1.08
N SER A 76 8.71 -7.79 1.19
CA SER A 76 9.48 -8.04 2.41
C SER A 76 10.58 -6.97 2.58
N ARG A 77 11.19 -6.92 3.77
CA ARG A 77 12.33 -6.03 4.03
C ARG A 77 13.54 -6.43 3.19
N GLU A 78 13.74 -7.71 3.02
CA GLU A 78 14.80 -8.29 2.20
C GLU A 78 14.63 -7.91 0.73
N PHE A 79 13.41 -8.04 0.20
CA PHE A 79 13.08 -7.60 -1.15
C PHE A 79 13.39 -6.11 -1.34
N VAL A 80 12.96 -5.26 -0.41
CA VAL A 80 13.21 -3.82 -0.49
C VAL A 80 14.70 -3.51 -0.39
N ALA A 81 15.45 -4.20 0.46
CA ALA A 81 16.89 -4.01 0.61
C ALA A 81 17.69 -4.43 -0.64
N ASP A 82 17.15 -5.36 -1.44
CA ASP A 82 17.76 -5.82 -2.71
C ASP A 82 17.50 -4.87 -3.89
N LEU A 83 16.66 -3.85 -3.72
CA LEU A 83 16.45 -2.82 -4.74
C LEU A 83 17.63 -1.84 -4.78
N SER A 84 17.99 -1.34 -5.97
CA SER A 84 19.15 -0.46 -6.18
C SER A 84 19.20 0.76 -5.26
N TYR A 85 18.05 1.29 -4.86
CA TYR A 85 17.97 2.42 -3.91
C TYR A 85 17.43 2.01 -2.53
N GLY A 86 17.25 0.71 -2.26
CA GLY A 86 16.82 0.19 -0.95
C GLY A 86 15.46 0.71 -0.46
N LYS A 87 14.59 1.11 -1.35
CA LYS A 87 13.27 1.66 -1.04
C LYS A 87 12.24 1.32 -2.12
N ILE A 88 10.98 1.43 -1.81
CA ILE A 88 9.92 1.40 -2.83
C ILE A 88 9.89 2.74 -3.57
N PRO A 89 9.74 2.77 -4.90
CA PRO A 89 9.58 3.99 -5.68
C PRO A 89 8.51 4.92 -5.10
N ASP A 90 8.80 6.19 -5.07
CA ASP A 90 7.87 7.21 -4.63
C ASP A 90 8.08 8.55 -5.37
N ARG A 91 7.23 9.53 -5.07
CA ARG A 91 7.29 10.85 -5.71
C ARG A 91 8.60 11.62 -5.46
N SER A 92 9.37 11.28 -4.45
CA SER A 92 10.67 11.93 -4.20
C SER A 92 11.70 11.58 -5.28
N ASP A 93 11.48 10.50 -6.04
CA ASP A 93 12.34 10.10 -7.14
C ASP A 93 12.34 11.16 -8.26
N PHE A 94 11.24 11.91 -8.43
CA PHE A 94 11.19 13.03 -9.37
C PHE A 94 12.10 14.20 -8.99
N GLN A 95 12.45 14.32 -7.73
CA GLN A 95 13.33 15.37 -7.22
C GLN A 95 14.78 14.89 -7.10
N ASN A 96 14.97 13.60 -6.79
CA ASN A 96 16.26 13.05 -6.40
C ASN A 96 16.98 12.33 -7.54
N LEU A 97 16.26 11.92 -8.59
CA LEU A 97 16.79 11.18 -9.73
C LEU A 97 16.53 11.93 -11.03
N ASP A 98 17.50 11.90 -11.93
CA ASP A 98 17.27 12.29 -13.32
C ASP A 98 16.29 11.33 -14.00
N TYR A 99 15.85 11.66 -15.21
CA TYR A 99 14.85 10.90 -15.94
C TYR A 99 15.28 9.45 -16.19
N ASP A 100 16.50 9.26 -16.69
CA ASP A 100 16.98 7.94 -17.11
C ASP A 100 17.22 7.03 -15.92
N SER A 101 17.85 7.54 -14.85
CA SER A 101 18.05 6.82 -13.59
C SER A 101 16.74 6.42 -12.94
N ARG A 102 15.75 7.30 -12.94
CA ARG A 102 14.42 7.02 -12.40
C ARG A 102 13.72 5.95 -13.22
N LEU A 103 13.75 6.06 -14.55
CA LEU A 103 13.11 5.08 -15.43
C LEU A 103 13.73 3.70 -15.27
N ALA A 104 15.06 3.61 -15.26
CA ALA A 104 15.79 2.36 -15.05
C ALA A 104 15.45 1.72 -13.69
N TYR A 105 15.41 2.52 -12.63
CA TYR A 105 15.05 2.05 -11.29
C TYR A 105 13.62 1.54 -11.22
N TRP A 106 12.67 2.27 -11.77
CA TRP A 106 11.27 1.84 -11.76
C TRP A 106 11.06 0.59 -12.59
N GLN A 107 11.79 0.44 -13.70
CA GLN A 107 11.78 -0.80 -14.49
C GLN A 107 12.37 -1.99 -13.71
N GLU A 108 13.48 -1.79 -12.98
CA GLU A 108 14.04 -2.79 -12.08
C GLU A 108 12.99 -3.28 -11.07
N VAL A 109 12.29 -2.34 -10.42
CA VAL A 109 11.28 -2.69 -9.42
C VAL A 109 10.11 -3.44 -10.03
N LEU A 110 9.64 -3.05 -11.22
CA LEU A 110 8.61 -3.78 -11.95
C LEU A 110 9.06 -5.21 -12.28
N ASP A 111 10.29 -5.39 -12.76
CA ASP A 111 10.80 -6.70 -13.10
C ASP A 111 10.98 -7.60 -11.86
N LYS A 112 11.53 -7.04 -10.78
CA LYS A 112 11.67 -7.77 -9.52
C LYS A 112 10.34 -8.07 -8.85
N SER A 113 9.30 -7.25 -9.03
CA SER A 113 7.97 -7.49 -8.44
C SER A 113 7.30 -8.78 -8.94
N LYS A 114 7.74 -9.31 -10.07
CA LYS A 114 7.32 -10.63 -10.58
C LYS A 114 7.62 -11.74 -9.57
N LEU A 115 8.73 -11.64 -8.82
CA LEU A 115 9.06 -12.62 -7.78
C LEU A 115 7.99 -12.69 -6.68
N ILE A 116 7.39 -11.54 -6.33
CA ILE A 116 6.30 -11.50 -5.33
C ILE A 116 5.05 -12.16 -5.89
N ALA A 117 4.75 -11.90 -7.17
CA ALA A 117 3.61 -12.51 -7.84
C ALA A 117 3.76 -14.04 -7.98
N ASP A 118 4.95 -14.50 -8.34
CA ASP A 118 5.27 -15.92 -8.50
C ASP A 118 5.19 -16.64 -7.14
N GLU A 119 5.72 -16.03 -6.07
CA GLU A 119 5.63 -16.60 -4.72
C GLU A 119 4.17 -16.67 -4.25
N PHE A 120 3.39 -15.62 -4.48
CA PHE A 120 1.96 -15.63 -4.15
C PHE A 120 1.21 -16.73 -4.93
N ALA A 121 1.46 -16.84 -6.24
CA ALA A 121 0.87 -17.89 -7.07
C ALA A 121 1.25 -19.28 -6.56
N HIS A 122 2.52 -19.51 -6.21
CA HIS A 122 2.99 -20.76 -5.64
C HIS A 122 2.25 -21.14 -4.35
N ILE A 123 2.05 -20.17 -3.43
CA ILE A 123 1.28 -20.40 -2.20
C ILE A 123 -0.17 -20.78 -2.51
N VAL A 124 -0.80 -20.09 -3.47
CA VAL A 124 -2.19 -20.37 -3.87
C VAL A 124 -2.32 -21.76 -4.48
N ASP A 125 -1.40 -22.14 -5.37
CA ASP A 125 -1.48 -23.39 -6.13
C ASP A 125 -1.12 -24.62 -5.29
N THR A 126 -0.19 -24.49 -4.35
CA THR A 126 0.38 -25.64 -3.63
C THR A 126 -0.03 -25.68 -2.15
N GLY A 127 -0.45 -24.58 -1.57
CA GLY A 127 -0.64 -24.42 -0.13
C GLY A 127 0.67 -24.31 0.67
N ASN A 128 1.83 -24.46 0.01
CA ASN A 128 3.11 -24.35 0.69
C ASN A 128 3.38 -22.91 1.12
N GLY A 129 3.72 -22.70 2.38
CA GLY A 129 3.97 -21.36 2.93
C GLY A 129 2.76 -20.72 3.61
N ILE A 130 1.58 -21.33 3.58
CA ILE A 130 0.40 -20.82 4.30
C ILE A 130 0.69 -20.64 5.79
N ASP A 131 1.45 -21.55 6.39
CA ASP A 131 1.82 -21.46 7.81
C ASP A 131 2.72 -20.27 8.15
N ASN A 132 3.32 -19.63 7.15
CA ASN A 132 4.14 -18.44 7.30
C ASN A 132 3.31 -17.14 7.25
N ILE A 133 2.00 -17.22 6.96
CA ILE A 133 1.11 -16.06 6.94
C ILE A 133 0.91 -15.56 8.36
N LEU A 134 1.32 -14.31 8.60
CA LEU A 134 1.18 -13.68 9.90
C LEU A 134 -0.22 -13.06 10.06
N ARG A 135 -0.74 -13.08 11.27
CA ARG A 135 -1.93 -12.28 11.56
C ARG A 135 -1.62 -10.79 11.43
N PHE A 136 -2.60 -10.03 10.96
CA PHE A 136 -2.43 -8.60 10.73
C PHE A 136 -1.99 -7.82 11.99
N GLU A 137 -2.45 -8.23 13.15
CA GLU A 137 -2.13 -7.64 14.47
C GLU A 137 -0.74 -8.02 14.98
N ASP A 138 -0.20 -9.17 14.57
CA ASP A 138 1.07 -9.73 15.08
C ASP A 138 2.29 -9.17 14.32
N LYS A 139 2.12 -8.20 13.43
CA LYS A 139 3.23 -7.64 12.66
C LYS A 139 4.25 -6.96 13.56
N PRO A 140 5.53 -7.28 13.42
CA PRO A 140 6.59 -6.54 14.08
C PRO A 140 6.54 -5.07 13.64
N ARG A 141 6.61 -4.19 14.62
CA ARG A 141 6.64 -2.72 14.47
C ARG A 141 7.92 -2.24 13.78
#